data_52dde485a58b2f2103a2571b15375bf1
#
_entry.id   52dde485a58b2f2103a2571b15375bf1
#
_cell.length_a   1.000
_cell.length_b   1.000
_cell.length_c   1.000
_cell.angle_alpha   90.00
_cell.angle_beta   90.00
_cell.angle_gamma   90.00
#
_symmetry.space_group_name_H-M   'P 1'
#
loop_
_entity.id
_entity.type
_entity.pdbx_description
1 polymer ?
#
loop_
_entity_poly.entity_id
_entity_poly.type
_entity_poly.pdbx_seq_one_letter_code
_entity_poly.pdbx_strand_id
1 'polypeptide(L)'
;MKIDDYRDSELVKKITRLISKTTPSRKIKIMHVCGTHENFIGRFGLRSLLPENIELVAGPGCPVCVCPASDINTAIEIASMDNVILATFGDMIRVPSRISSENNENDSLQTAKSRGADVRIIYSPLDAQKIAEKNPDKRVVFFSVGFETTAAGVASLIYNNPPDNFSILSSHRLIPPSMELLLGIGDIQIDGFLLPGHVTTVIGMKPFEIFPEAYLMPTVSAGFEPLDILSAVLNIVEQIKEGKASLTNKYTRAVKEDGNPKAIKIMSNVFEEVSSYWRGIGRIPRSGLKLRDKYSKWDANKIFDIEKGDKDFFDIHPSCSCHLVMIGKIYPPDCPLFAKKACNPENPFGPCMVSMDGTCRVWHRYGGKTN
;
A
#
# COMPACT_ATOMS: atom_id res chain seq x y z
N MET A 1 15.70 -24.34 -1.29
CA MET A 1 16.55 -23.22 -1.75
C MET A 1 16.78 -22.29 -0.56
N LYS A 2 18.02 -21.84 -0.36
CA LYS A 2 18.34 -20.77 0.61
C LYS A 2 17.90 -19.42 0.03
N ILE A 3 17.77 -18.39 0.86
CA ILE A 3 17.37 -17.05 0.39
C ILE A 3 18.32 -16.51 -0.68
N ASP A 4 19.61 -16.76 -0.53
CA ASP A 4 20.63 -16.32 -1.50
C ASP A 4 20.47 -16.95 -2.88
N ASP A 5 19.89 -18.15 -2.97
CA ASP A 5 19.63 -18.81 -4.25
C ASP A 5 18.63 -18.02 -5.11
N TYR A 6 17.72 -17.25 -4.47
CA TYR A 6 16.74 -16.40 -5.17
C TYR A 6 17.35 -15.11 -5.75
N ARG A 7 18.63 -14.82 -5.45
CA ARG A 7 19.43 -13.71 -6.00
C ARG A 7 20.52 -14.18 -6.96
N ASP A 8 20.58 -15.47 -7.26
CA ASP A 8 21.58 -16.03 -8.16
C ASP A 8 21.50 -15.40 -9.55
N SER A 9 22.60 -14.78 -9.99
CA SER A 9 22.66 -14.03 -11.23
C SER A 9 22.52 -14.91 -12.48
N GLU A 10 22.99 -16.14 -12.43
CA GLU A 10 22.89 -17.07 -13.56
C GLU A 10 21.46 -17.58 -13.73
N LEU A 11 20.77 -17.86 -12.61
CA LEU A 11 19.35 -18.21 -12.65
C LEU A 11 18.51 -17.02 -13.11
N VAL A 12 18.81 -15.79 -12.66
CA VAL A 12 18.17 -14.56 -13.14
C VAL A 12 18.34 -14.41 -14.65
N LYS A 13 19.56 -14.55 -15.19
CA LYS A 13 19.80 -14.52 -16.65
C LYS A 13 19.03 -15.59 -17.39
N LYS A 14 18.99 -16.81 -16.84
CA LYS A 14 18.27 -17.93 -17.46
C LYS A 14 16.77 -17.67 -17.56
N ILE A 15 16.15 -17.21 -16.47
CA ILE A 15 14.71 -16.92 -16.45
C ILE A 15 14.37 -15.72 -17.36
N THR A 16 15.21 -14.70 -17.40
CA THR A 16 15.05 -13.55 -18.31
C THR A 16 15.08 -13.98 -19.78
N ARG A 17 16.00 -14.89 -20.15
CA ARG A 17 16.02 -15.46 -21.51
C ARG A 17 14.76 -16.26 -21.82
N LEU A 18 14.21 -16.99 -20.85
CA LEU A 18 12.94 -17.71 -21.01
C LEU A 18 11.78 -16.72 -21.21
N ILE A 19 11.70 -15.68 -20.43
CA ILE A 19 10.71 -14.62 -20.59
C ILE A 19 10.79 -14.06 -22.01
N SER A 20 11.97 -13.66 -22.48
CA SER A 20 12.17 -13.12 -23.84
C SER A 20 11.72 -14.05 -24.95
N LYS A 21 11.94 -15.36 -24.79
CA LYS A 21 11.53 -16.39 -25.78
C LYS A 21 10.02 -16.68 -25.74
N THR A 22 9.39 -16.46 -24.60
CA THR A 22 7.98 -16.79 -24.38
C THR A 22 7.06 -15.62 -24.72
N THR A 23 7.56 -14.38 -24.54
CA THR A 23 6.78 -13.15 -24.73
C THR A 23 6.25 -13.02 -26.15
N PRO A 24 4.93 -12.83 -26.33
CA PRO A 24 4.32 -12.49 -27.62
C PRO A 24 4.86 -11.15 -28.15
N SER A 25 4.71 -10.90 -29.47
CA SER A 25 5.18 -9.67 -30.11
C SER A 25 4.44 -8.40 -29.69
N ARG A 26 3.22 -8.54 -29.12
CA ARG A 26 2.44 -7.38 -28.62
C ARG A 26 2.99 -6.84 -27.30
N LYS A 27 2.65 -5.61 -26.97
CA LYS A 27 2.91 -5.07 -25.63
C LYS A 27 2.12 -5.82 -24.57
N ILE A 28 2.74 -6.04 -23.42
CA ILE A 28 2.15 -6.67 -22.23
C ILE A 28 2.40 -5.75 -21.04
N LYS A 29 1.34 -5.38 -20.35
CA LYS A 29 1.40 -4.56 -19.14
C LYS A 29 1.03 -5.41 -17.93
N ILE A 30 1.99 -5.65 -17.03
CA ILE A 30 1.81 -6.39 -15.79
C ILE A 30 1.82 -5.39 -14.63
N MET A 31 0.74 -5.39 -13.85
CA MET A 31 0.64 -4.52 -12.69
C MET A 31 0.98 -5.27 -11.41
N HIS A 32 1.97 -4.76 -10.66
CA HIS A 32 2.21 -5.23 -9.30
C HIS A 32 1.49 -4.33 -8.29
N VAL A 33 0.73 -4.94 -7.37
CA VAL A 33 -0.05 -4.22 -6.36
C VAL A 33 0.65 -4.26 -4.99
N CYS A 34 1.96 -3.92 -4.99
CA CYS A 34 2.78 -3.92 -3.78
C CYS A 34 3.93 -2.92 -3.89
N GLY A 35 4.02 -2.00 -2.94
CA GLY A 35 5.13 -1.05 -2.89
C GLY A 35 6.48 -1.73 -2.63
N THR A 36 6.49 -2.81 -1.85
CA THR A 36 7.72 -3.61 -1.65
C THR A 36 8.19 -4.26 -2.96
N HIS A 37 7.28 -4.75 -3.82
CA HIS A 37 7.67 -5.20 -5.16
C HIS A 37 8.30 -4.07 -5.97
N GLU A 38 7.71 -2.86 -5.94
CA GLU A 38 8.29 -1.70 -6.62
C GLU A 38 9.72 -1.42 -6.15
N ASN A 39 9.94 -1.46 -4.83
CA ASN A 39 11.26 -1.25 -4.24
C ASN A 39 12.28 -2.28 -4.73
N PHE A 40 11.92 -3.57 -4.74
CA PHE A 40 12.81 -4.63 -5.21
C PHE A 40 13.02 -4.57 -6.73
N ILE A 41 11.98 -4.30 -7.51
CA ILE A 41 12.08 -4.10 -8.97
C ILE A 41 13.06 -2.97 -9.29
N GLY A 42 12.95 -1.83 -8.60
CA GLY A 42 13.87 -0.70 -8.75
C GLY A 42 15.28 -1.03 -8.29
N ARG A 43 15.42 -1.56 -7.07
CA ARG A 43 16.70 -1.87 -6.44
C ARG A 43 17.56 -2.84 -7.25
N PHE A 44 16.95 -3.85 -7.85
CA PHE A 44 17.64 -4.88 -8.64
C PHE A 44 17.59 -4.61 -10.15
N GLY A 45 17.02 -3.47 -10.58
CA GLY A 45 16.95 -3.07 -11.98
C GLY A 45 16.17 -4.06 -12.85
N LEU A 46 15.15 -4.74 -12.31
CA LEU A 46 14.46 -5.83 -12.99
C LEU A 46 13.76 -5.38 -14.28
N ARG A 47 13.29 -4.14 -14.38
CA ARG A 47 12.72 -3.59 -15.61
C ARG A 47 13.69 -3.63 -16.78
N SER A 48 14.98 -3.37 -16.51
CA SER A 48 16.02 -3.38 -17.55
C SER A 48 16.40 -4.77 -18.03
N LEU A 49 15.98 -5.82 -17.32
CA LEU A 49 16.21 -7.22 -17.71
C LEU A 49 15.10 -7.78 -18.59
N LEU A 50 13.93 -7.13 -18.60
CA LEU A 50 12.76 -7.59 -19.35
C LEU A 50 12.81 -7.12 -20.81
N PRO A 51 12.15 -7.84 -21.74
CA PRO A 51 11.94 -7.38 -23.11
C PRO A 51 11.21 -6.03 -23.14
N GLU A 52 11.49 -5.22 -24.17
CA GLU A 52 10.91 -3.86 -24.32
C GLU A 52 9.38 -3.84 -24.40
N ASN A 53 8.79 -4.94 -24.81
CA ASN A 53 7.34 -5.08 -24.90
C ASN A 53 6.68 -5.59 -23.59
N ILE A 54 7.43 -5.77 -22.51
CA ILE A 54 6.88 -6.03 -21.16
C ILE A 54 7.03 -4.79 -20.29
N GLU A 55 5.91 -4.24 -19.85
CA GLU A 55 5.84 -3.12 -18.91
C GLU A 55 5.46 -3.62 -17.52
N LEU A 56 6.31 -3.37 -16.50
CA LEU A 56 5.96 -3.53 -15.09
C LEU A 56 5.50 -2.19 -14.52
N VAL A 57 4.21 -2.08 -14.25
CA VAL A 57 3.62 -0.85 -13.71
C VAL A 57 3.20 -1.02 -12.26
N ALA A 58 3.28 0.06 -11.50
CA ALA A 58 2.81 0.07 -10.12
C ALA A 58 1.28 0.18 -10.08
N GLY A 59 0.67 -0.56 -9.18
CA GLY A 59 -0.70 -0.39 -8.73
C GLY A 59 -0.77 0.27 -7.35
N PRO A 60 -1.97 0.42 -6.75
CA PRO A 60 -2.19 1.10 -5.47
C PRO A 60 -1.75 0.27 -4.25
N GLY A 61 -0.55 -0.31 -4.32
CA GLY A 61 0.01 -1.24 -3.33
C GLY A 61 0.87 -0.61 -2.22
N CYS A 62 0.81 0.72 -2.03
CA CYS A 62 1.50 1.44 -0.96
C CYS A 62 0.45 2.08 -0.03
N PRO A 63 0.29 1.61 1.22
CA PRO A 63 -0.77 2.09 2.11
C PRO A 63 -0.62 3.56 2.49
N VAL A 64 0.61 4.04 2.62
CA VAL A 64 0.92 5.46 2.87
C VAL A 64 0.48 6.32 1.69
N CYS A 65 0.72 5.83 0.47
CA CYS A 65 0.42 6.56 -0.76
C CYS A 65 -1.08 6.75 -0.98
N VAL A 66 -1.87 5.75 -0.57
CA VAL A 66 -3.33 5.75 -0.73
C VAL A 66 -4.10 6.26 0.50
N CYS A 67 -3.40 6.62 1.57
CA CYS A 67 -4.01 7.21 2.77
C CYS A 67 -4.59 8.59 2.43
N PRO A 68 -5.91 8.84 2.62
CA PRO A 68 -6.52 10.13 2.32
C PRO A 68 -5.95 11.27 3.16
N ALA A 69 -5.92 12.46 2.59
CA ALA A 69 -5.52 13.65 3.31
C ALA A 69 -6.43 13.94 4.52
N SER A 70 -7.73 13.60 4.42
CA SER A 70 -8.68 13.70 5.52
C SER A 70 -8.28 12.89 6.75
N ASP A 71 -7.82 11.63 6.56
CA ASP A 71 -7.40 10.78 7.68
C ASP A 71 -6.13 11.35 8.35
N ILE A 72 -5.24 11.98 7.58
CA ILE A 72 -4.04 12.65 8.10
C ILE A 72 -4.40 13.93 8.86
N ASN A 73 -5.34 14.74 8.34
CA ASN A 73 -5.86 15.94 9.02
C ASN A 73 -6.47 15.55 10.37
N THR A 74 -7.31 14.53 10.41
CA THR A 74 -7.86 13.99 11.65
C THR A 74 -6.76 13.59 12.64
N ALA A 75 -5.70 12.93 12.15
CA ALA A 75 -4.57 12.55 13.00
C ALA A 75 -3.84 13.78 13.56
N ILE A 76 -3.68 14.86 12.77
CA ILE A 76 -3.07 16.12 13.20
C ILE A 76 -3.94 16.83 14.23
N GLU A 77 -5.25 16.91 13.99
CA GLU A 77 -6.22 17.49 14.92
C GLU A 77 -6.16 16.77 16.28
N ILE A 78 -6.23 15.45 16.29
CA ILE A 78 -6.11 14.64 17.52
C ILE A 78 -4.75 14.85 18.20
N ALA A 79 -3.66 14.86 17.44
CA ALA A 79 -2.31 15.04 17.99
C ALA A 79 -2.11 16.40 18.65
N SER A 80 -2.90 17.41 18.24
CA SER A 80 -2.82 18.77 18.76
C SER A 80 -3.67 19.00 20.02
N MET A 81 -4.42 17.98 20.46
CA MET A 81 -5.22 18.03 21.68
C MET A 81 -4.35 17.83 22.93
N ASP A 82 -4.73 18.46 24.04
CA ASP A 82 -4.06 18.29 25.32
C ASP A 82 -4.12 16.84 25.83
N ASN A 83 -3.06 16.39 26.45
CA ASN A 83 -2.95 15.05 27.05
C ASN A 83 -3.11 13.89 26.06
N VAL A 84 -2.86 14.11 24.77
CA VAL A 84 -2.85 13.08 23.73
C VAL A 84 -1.42 12.77 23.31
N ILE A 85 -1.13 11.48 23.13
CA ILE A 85 0.05 10.97 22.44
C ILE A 85 -0.43 10.32 21.14
N LEU A 86 0.01 10.83 20.00
CA LEU A 86 -0.24 10.18 18.72
C LEU A 86 0.95 9.28 18.35
N ALA A 87 0.72 7.97 18.23
CA ALA A 87 1.69 7.02 17.74
C ALA A 87 1.40 6.67 16.28
N THR A 88 2.42 6.58 15.43
CA THR A 88 2.26 6.16 14.04
C THR A 88 3.57 5.61 13.46
N PHE A 89 3.49 4.97 12.29
CA PHE A 89 4.68 4.52 11.55
C PHE A 89 5.47 5.69 10.97
N GLY A 90 6.80 5.53 10.89
CA GLY A 90 7.71 6.59 10.48
C GLY A 90 7.40 7.21 9.11
N ASP A 91 6.93 6.41 8.17
CA ASP A 91 6.56 6.87 6.82
C ASP A 91 5.39 7.88 6.81
N MET A 92 4.56 7.89 7.87
CA MET A 92 3.42 8.82 7.95
C MET A 92 3.81 10.23 8.41
N ILE A 93 4.95 10.40 9.07
CA ILE A 93 5.33 11.65 9.76
C ILE A 93 5.37 12.86 8.81
N ARG A 94 5.86 12.66 7.59
CA ARG A 94 6.07 13.73 6.60
C ARG A 94 5.02 13.75 5.49
N VAL A 95 4.00 12.89 5.57
CA VAL A 95 2.98 12.85 4.52
C VAL A 95 2.15 14.14 4.60
N PRO A 96 2.07 14.91 3.50
CA PRO A 96 1.28 16.14 3.48
C PRO A 96 -0.21 15.82 3.59
N SER A 97 -0.88 16.52 4.51
CA SER A 97 -2.31 16.34 4.79
C SER A 97 -3.17 17.19 3.86
N ARG A 98 -3.03 18.49 3.95
CA ARG A 98 -3.85 19.46 3.23
C ARG A 98 -2.95 20.37 2.40
N ILE A 99 -3.47 20.74 1.25
CA ILE A 99 -2.91 21.83 0.47
C ILE A 99 -3.82 23.01 0.73
N SER A 100 -3.39 23.90 1.59
CA SER A 100 -4.05 25.20 1.75
C SER A 100 -3.71 26.03 0.51
N SER A 101 -4.76 26.51 -0.17
CA SER A 101 -4.61 27.48 -1.28
C SER A 101 -4.06 28.82 -0.80
N GLU A 102 -4.09 29.12 0.50
CA GLU A 102 -3.76 30.45 1.01
C GLU A 102 -2.33 30.62 1.53
N ASN A 103 -1.64 29.55 1.98
CA ASN A 103 -0.32 29.70 2.61
C ASN A 103 0.80 28.79 2.12
N ASN A 104 0.62 27.98 1.08
CA ASN A 104 1.64 27.02 0.57
C ASN A 104 2.31 26.12 1.63
N GLU A 105 1.82 26.07 2.87
CA GLU A 105 2.37 25.23 3.91
C GLU A 105 1.70 23.86 3.88
N ASN A 106 2.48 22.84 3.53
CA ASN A 106 2.10 21.45 3.66
C ASN A 106 2.02 21.10 5.16
N ASP A 107 0.83 20.97 5.71
CA ASP A 107 0.67 20.49 7.09
C ASP A 107 0.94 18.98 7.13
N SER A 108 1.53 18.50 8.22
CA SER A 108 1.93 17.11 8.41
C SER A 108 2.05 16.81 9.91
N LEU A 109 2.15 15.54 10.27
CA LEU A 109 2.45 15.15 11.65
C LEU A 109 3.80 15.68 12.14
N GLN A 110 4.77 15.87 11.23
CA GLN A 110 6.04 16.52 11.56
C GLN A 110 5.84 17.99 11.95
N THR A 111 5.01 18.71 11.21
CA THR A 111 4.67 20.11 11.51
C THR A 111 3.87 20.21 12.82
N ALA A 112 2.91 19.32 13.06
CA ALA A 112 2.20 19.25 14.34
C ALA A 112 3.19 19.03 15.51
N LYS A 113 4.14 18.12 15.34
CA LYS A 113 5.19 17.86 16.34
C LYS A 113 6.08 19.09 16.59
N SER A 114 6.45 19.86 15.58
CA SER A 114 7.23 21.10 15.75
C SER A 114 6.46 22.20 16.50
N ARG A 115 5.12 22.13 16.47
CA ARG A 115 4.21 23.01 17.21
C ARG A 115 3.92 22.52 18.65
N GLY A 116 4.54 21.41 19.09
CA GLY A 116 4.45 20.87 20.45
C GLY A 116 3.59 19.62 20.63
N ALA A 117 2.98 19.08 19.58
CA ALA A 117 2.23 17.84 19.66
C ALA A 117 3.14 16.63 20.01
N ASP A 118 2.67 15.74 20.90
CA ASP A 118 3.41 14.52 21.28
C ASP A 118 3.19 13.43 20.24
N VAL A 119 3.95 13.51 19.12
CA VAL A 119 3.91 12.52 18.03
C VAL A 119 5.10 11.57 18.15
N ARG A 120 4.82 10.27 18.25
CA ARG A 120 5.82 9.22 18.45
C ARG A 120 5.84 8.22 17.30
N ILE A 121 7.06 7.91 16.84
CA ILE A 121 7.27 6.88 15.82
C ILE A 121 7.32 5.51 16.49
N ILE A 122 6.57 4.56 15.91
CA ILE A 122 6.53 3.16 16.34
C ILE A 122 6.83 2.23 15.18
N TYR A 123 7.20 1.00 15.49
CA TYR A 123 7.51 -0.05 14.51
C TYR A 123 6.52 -1.22 14.55
N SER A 124 5.72 -1.30 15.59
CA SER A 124 4.66 -2.29 15.71
C SER A 124 3.45 -1.75 16.49
N PRO A 125 2.24 -2.32 16.30
CA PRO A 125 1.07 -1.98 17.11
C PRO A 125 1.31 -2.17 18.62
N LEU A 126 2.11 -3.16 19.02
CA LEU A 126 2.46 -3.42 20.41
C LEU A 126 3.27 -2.29 21.05
N ASP A 127 4.02 -1.52 20.26
CA ASP A 127 4.76 -0.38 20.81
C ASP A 127 3.79 0.73 21.24
N ALA A 128 2.69 0.95 20.50
CA ALA A 128 1.65 1.89 20.90
C ALA A 128 0.95 1.45 22.21
N GLN A 129 0.68 0.15 22.38
CA GLN A 129 0.18 -0.39 23.64
C GLN A 129 1.14 -0.13 24.80
N LYS A 130 2.42 -0.41 24.63
CA LYS A 130 3.46 -0.15 25.67
C LYS A 130 3.55 1.34 26.01
N ILE A 131 3.32 2.24 25.04
CA ILE A 131 3.25 3.68 25.30
C ILE A 131 2.04 3.99 26.17
N ALA A 132 0.88 3.37 25.92
CA ALA A 132 -0.32 3.56 26.74
C ALA A 132 -0.11 3.07 28.17
N GLU A 133 0.46 1.91 28.35
CA GLU A 133 0.77 1.34 29.67
C GLU A 133 1.70 2.24 30.50
N LYS A 134 2.67 2.91 29.83
CA LYS A 134 3.64 3.81 30.49
C LYS A 134 3.13 5.23 30.72
N ASN A 135 1.99 5.61 30.17
CA ASN A 135 1.41 6.95 30.26
C ASN A 135 -0.08 6.87 30.62
N PRO A 136 -0.43 6.35 31.82
CA PRO A 136 -1.83 6.10 32.19
C PRO A 136 -2.68 7.39 32.25
N ASP A 137 -2.05 8.54 32.47
CA ASP A 137 -2.72 9.84 32.56
C ASP A 137 -2.93 10.51 31.21
N LYS A 138 -2.43 9.91 30.11
CA LYS A 138 -2.58 10.41 28.74
C LYS A 138 -3.40 9.45 27.89
N ARG A 139 -4.11 9.97 26.91
CA ARG A 139 -4.69 9.16 25.84
C ARG A 139 -3.66 8.86 24.78
N VAL A 140 -3.55 7.60 24.40
CA VAL A 140 -2.66 7.15 23.33
C VAL A 140 -3.49 6.74 22.12
N VAL A 141 -3.30 7.45 21.01
CA VAL A 141 -3.98 7.18 19.76
C VAL A 141 -2.98 6.61 18.77
N PHE A 142 -3.22 5.40 18.30
CA PHE A 142 -2.45 4.82 17.22
C PHE A 142 -3.09 5.15 15.87
N PHE A 143 -2.49 6.08 15.12
CA PHE A 143 -2.85 6.32 13.73
C PHE A 143 -2.33 5.16 12.88
N SER A 144 -3.21 4.22 12.60
CA SER A 144 -2.91 2.93 11.99
C SER A 144 -3.21 2.94 10.50
N VAL A 145 -2.15 3.11 9.71
CA VAL A 145 -2.19 3.09 8.24
C VAL A 145 -1.61 1.78 7.75
N GLY A 146 -2.35 1.04 6.91
CA GLY A 146 -1.87 -0.26 6.41
C GLY A 146 -2.90 -1.00 5.58
N PHE A 147 -2.46 -2.11 5.02
CA PHE A 147 -3.31 -3.11 4.38
C PHE A 147 -3.59 -4.29 5.34
N GLU A 148 -4.03 -5.42 4.82
CA GLU A 148 -4.40 -6.61 5.57
C GLU A 148 -3.31 -7.08 6.54
N THR A 149 -2.05 -6.90 6.18
CA THR A 149 -0.90 -7.26 7.03
C THR A 149 -0.87 -6.47 8.33
N THR A 150 -1.09 -5.16 8.25
CA THR A 150 -1.16 -4.27 9.41
C THR A 150 -2.46 -4.52 10.19
N ALA A 151 -3.57 -4.64 9.48
CA ALA A 151 -4.88 -4.88 10.06
C ALA A 151 -4.91 -6.16 10.91
N ALA A 152 -4.24 -7.22 10.49
CA ALA A 152 -4.13 -8.47 11.26
C ALA A 152 -3.46 -8.28 12.62
N GLY A 153 -2.35 -7.54 12.66
CA GLY A 153 -1.64 -7.21 13.91
C GLY A 153 -2.47 -6.34 14.85
N VAL A 154 -3.13 -5.32 14.28
CA VAL A 154 -4.01 -4.42 15.04
C VAL A 154 -5.25 -5.15 15.56
N ALA A 155 -5.84 -6.00 14.73
CA ALA A 155 -6.97 -6.85 15.16
C ALA A 155 -6.59 -7.73 16.34
N SER A 156 -5.40 -8.34 16.29
CA SER A 156 -4.91 -9.16 17.41
C SER A 156 -4.75 -8.35 18.70
N LEU A 157 -4.25 -7.10 18.58
CA LEU A 157 -4.10 -6.21 19.71
C LEU A 157 -5.46 -5.85 20.33
N ILE A 158 -6.41 -5.40 19.52
CA ILE A 158 -7.77 -5.02 19.98
C ILE A 158 -8.51 -6.23 20.58
N TYR A 159 -8.38 -7.42 19.95
CA TYR A 159 -9.01 -8.65 20.44
C TYR A 159 -8.54 -9.05 21.84
N ASN A 160 -7.31 -8.71 22.19
CA ASN A 160 -6.72 -8.99 23.51
C ASN A 160 -6.93 -7.86 24.54
N ASN A 161 -7.87 -6.94 24.31
CA ASN A 161 -8.27 -5.89 25.22
C ASN A 161 -7.08 -5.01 25.69
N PRO A 162 -6.55 -4.12 24.85
CA PRO A 162 -5.51 -3.19 25.26
C PRO A 162 -6.01 -2.22 26.33
N PRO A 163 -5.11 -1.44 27.00
CA PRO A 163 -5.49 -0.47 28.04
C PRO A 163 -6.61 0.47 27.64
N ASP A 164 -7.42 0.94 28.60
CA ASP A 164 -8.56 1.81 28.32
C ASP A 164 -8.15 3.22 27.83
N ASN A 165 -6.93 3.65 28.10
CA ASN A 165 -6.36 4.89 27.56
C ASN A 165 -5.77 4.75 26.15
N PHE A 166 -5.80 3.53 25.56
CA PHE A 166 -5.40 3.28 24.18
C PHE A 166 -6.60 3.41 23.22
N SER A 167 -6.34 3.86 22.00
CA SER A 167 -7.32 3.83 20.90
C SER A 167 -6.63 3.79 19.55
N ILE A 168 -7.38 3.44 18.50
CA ILE A 168 -6.89 3.45 17.12
C ILE A 168 -7.68 4.43 16.26
N LEU A 169 -6.97 5.21 15.45
CA LEU A 169 -7.50 5.89 14.29
C LEU A 169 -7.20 5.01 13.07
N SER A 170 -8.20 4.24 12.62
CA SER A 170 -8.02 3.26 11.56
C SER A 170 -8.06 3.90 10.18
N SER A 171 -6.98 3.76 9.42
CA SER A 171 -6.89 4.06 7.99
C SER A 171 -6.46 2.79 7.22
N HIS A 172 -7.06 1.65 7.56
CA HIS A 172 -6.80 0.39 6.89
C HIS A 172 -7.55 0.30 5.56
N ARG A 173 -6.87 -0.24 4.55
CA ARG A 173 -7.40 -0.49 3.20
C ARG A 173 -7.24 -1.96 2.83
N LEU A 174 -8.06 -2.44 1.88
CA LEU A 174 -8.05 -3.83 1.40
C LEU A 174 -7.65 -3.87 -0.07
N ILE A 175 -6.70 -4.74 -0.39
CA ILE A 175 -6.14 -4.84 -1.75
C ILE A 175 -7.13 -5.38 -2.78
N PRO A 176 -7.86 -6.50 -2.56
CA PRO A 176 -8.71 -7.07 -3.61
C PRO A 176 -9.74 -6.10 -4.19
N PRO A 177 -10.50 -5.31 -3.39
CA PRO A 177 -11.46 -4.35 -3.94
C PRO A 177 -10.81 -3.23 -4.77
N SER A 178 -9.58 -2.83 -4.43
CA SER A 178 -8.86 -1.81 -5.20
C SER A 178 -8.41 -2.31 -6.57
N MET A 179 -8.05 -3.59 -6.68
CA MET A 179 -7.70 -4.23 -7.94
C MET A 179 -8.94 -4.36 -8.85
N GLU A 180 -10.08 -4.74 -8.28
CA GLU A 180 -11.34 -4.85 -9.00
C GLU A 180 -11.76 -3.50 -9.60
N LEU A 181 -11.65 -2.41 -8.82
CA LEU A 181 -11.93 -1.06 -9.33
C LEU A 181 -11.05 -0.71 -10.54
N LEU A 182 -9.75 -1.06 -10.51
CA LEU A 182 -8.83 -0.74 -11.61
C LEU A 182 -9.25 -1.35 -12.94
N LEU A 183 -9.85 -2.54 -12.94
CA LEU A 183 -10.37 -3.19 -14.13
C LEU A 183 -11.62 -2.47 -14.69
N GLY A 184 -12.35 -1.76 -13.85
CA GLY A 184 -13.48 -0.91 -14.24
C GLY A 184 -13.08 0.46 -14.79
N ILE A 185 -11.82 0.89 -14.61
CA ILE A 185 -11.29 2.15 -15.16
C ILE A 185 -10.83 1.87 -16.59
N GLY A 186 -11.72 2.08 -17.57
CA GLY A 186 -11.55 1.66 -18.97
C GLY A 186 -10.28 2.13 -19.70
N ASP A 187 -9.56 3.13 -19.18
CA ASP A 187 -8.34 3.67 -19.78
C ASP A 187 -7.05 2.94 -19.35
N ILE A 188 -7.15 1.93 -18.47
CA ILE A 188 -6.00 1.19 -17.96
C ILE A 188 -6.05 -0.21 -18.53
N GLN A 189 -5.25 -0.46 -19.56
CA GLN A 189 -5.08 -1.81 -20.08
C GLN A 189 -4.03 -2.56 -19.26
N ILE A 190 -4.46 -3.59 -18.55
CA ILE A 190 -3.61 -4.50 -17.76
C ILE A 190 -3.79 -5.89 -18.32
N ASP A 191 -2.70 -6.62 -18.52
CA ASP A 191 -2.68 -7.99 -19.05
C ASP A 191 -2.47 -9.06 -17.96
N GLY A 192 -2.12 -8.64 -16.75
CA GLY A 192 -1.92 -9.56 -15.62
C GLY A 192 -1.57 -8.85 -14.33
N PHE A 193 -1.85 -9.51 -13.21
CA PHE A 193 -1.54 -9.02 -11.88
C PHE A 193 -0.43 -9.83 -11.20
N LEU A 194 0.50 -9.11 -10.59
CA LEU A 194 1.47 -9.63 -9.65
C LEU A 194 1.03 -9.26 -8.24
N LEU A 195 0.57 -10.26 -7.48
CA LEU A 195 -0.03 -10.08 -6.16
C LEU A 195 1.02 -9.84 -5.07
N PRO A 196 0.68 -9.05 -4.04
CA PRO A 196 1.55 -8.75 -2.92
C PRO A 196 1.72 -9.97 -2.00
N GLY A 197 2.92 -10.56 -1.99
CA GLY A 197 3.23 -11.73 -1.16
C GLY A 197 2.93 -11.55 0.31
N HIS A 198 3.12 -10.33 0.87
CA HIS A 198 2.78 -10.05 2.27
C HIS A 198 1.26 -10.17 2.53
N VAL A 199 0.42 -9.65 1.63
CA VAL A 199 -1.05 -9.73 1.76
C VAL A 199 -1.51 -11.16 1.59
N THR A 200 -1.03 -11.86 0.55
CA THR A 200 -1.40 -13.26 0.30
C THR A 200 -0.96 -14.21 1.41
N THR A 201 0.09 -13.92 2.18
CA THR A 201 0.42 -14.68 3.40
C THR A 201 -0.64 -14.57 4.50
N VAL A 202 -1.36 -13.45 4.55
CA VAL A 202 -2.40 -13.21 5.57
C VAL A 202 -3.74 -13.73 5.11
N ILE A 203 -4.23 -13.30 3.94
CA ILE A 203 -5.60 -13.60 3.48
C ILE A 203 -5.69 -14.80 2.53
N GLY A 204 -4.56 -15.37 2.11
CA GLY A 204 -4.52 -16.50 1.18
C GLY A 204 -4.72 -16.08 -0.26
N MET A 205 -5.00 -17.09 -1.10
CA MET A 205 -5.20 -16.92 -2.54
C MET A 205 -6.67 -16.69 -2.90
N LYS A 206 -7.58 -17.30 -2.15
CA LYS A 206 -9.01 -17.31 -2.42
C LYS A 206 -9.67 -15.95 -2.73
N PRO A 207 -9.35 -14.83 -2.04
CA PRO A 207 -9.92 -13.53 -2.37
C PRO A 207 -9.54 -13.00 -3.77
N PHE A 208 -8.59 -13.65 -4.45
CA PHE A 208 -8.11 -13.28 -5.77
C PHE A 208 -8.62 -14.18 -6.90
N GLU A 209 -9.42 -15.21 -6.61
CA GLU A 209 -9.98 -16.13 -7.62
C GLU A 209 -10.87 -15.40 -8.64
N ILE A 210 -11.54 -14.34 -8.23
CA ILE A 210 -12.40 -13.55 -9.10
C ILE A 210 -11.65 -12.99 -10.34
N PHE A 211 -10.35 -12.70 -10.24
CA PHE A 211 -9.61 -12.08 -11.35
C PHE A 211 -9.44 -13.02 -12.55
N PRO A 212 -8.97 -14.27 -12.41
CA PRO A 212 -8.96 -15.18 -13.54
C PRO A 212 -10.35 -15.68 -13.93
N GLU A 213 -11.26 -15.89 -12.99
CA GLU A 213 -12.59 -16.49 -13.24
C GLU A 213 -13.55 -15.53 -13.97
N ALA A 214 -13.69 -14.30 -13.45
CA ALA A 214 -14.64 -13.33 -13.99
C ALA A 214 -14.00 -12.37 -15.00
N TYR A 215 -12.74 -12.00 -14.78
CA TYR A 215 -12.07 -11.00 -15.61
C TYR A 215 -11.08 -11.58 -16.61
N LEU A 216 -10.90 -12.92 -16.64
CA LEU A 216 -9.94 -13.62 -17.50
C LEU A 216 -8.52 -13.04 -17.38
N MET A 217 -8.14 -12.65 -16.16
CA MET A 217 -6.91 -11.93 -15.87
C MET A 217 -5.87 -12.87 -15.22
N PRO A 218 -4.75 -13.18 -15.89
CA PRO A 218 -3.63 -13.88 -15.27
C PRO A 218 -3.21 -13.23 -13.97
N THR A 219 -3.22 -13.99 -12.87
CA THR A 219 -3.00 -13.45 -11.53
C THR A 219 -2.04 -14.34 -10.76
N VAL A 220 -0.90 -13.79 -10.32
CA VAL A 220 0.19 -14.58 -9.73
C VAL A 220 0.69 -13.96 -8.44
N SER A 221 0.68 -14.73 -7.34
CA SER A 221 1.32 -14.33 -6.10
C SER A 221 2.83 -14.56 -6.15
N ALA A 222 3.60 -13.53 -5.74
CA ALA A 222 5.06 -13.57 -5.75
C ALA A 222 5.67 -13.16 -4.41
N GLY A 223 6.86 -13.71 -4.12
CA GLY A 223 7.76 -13.16 -3.12
C GLY A 223 8.49 -11.93 -3.64
N PHE A 224 9.57 -11.54 -2.98
CA PHE A 224 10.21 -10.24 -3.20
C PHE A 224 11.59 -10.32 -3.83
N GLU A 225 12.21 -11.49 -3.79
CA GLU A 225 13.54 -11.65 -4.38
C GLU A 225 13.47 -11.63 -5.93
N PRO A 226 14.57 -11.31 -6.63
CA PRO A 226 14.58 -11.22 -8.09
C PRO A 226 13.97 -12.43 -8.81
N LEU A 227 14.31 -13.66 -8.39
CA LEU A 227 13.75 -14.86 -8.98
C LEU A 227 12.26 -15.05 -8.67
N ASP A 228 11.77 -14.62 -7.51
CA ASP A 228 10.35 -14.68 -7.20
C ASP A 228 9.55 -13.85 -8.20
N ILE A 229 9.97 -12.58 -8.36
CA ILE A 229 9.30 -11.61 -9.24
C ILE A 229 9.38 -12.08 -10.70
N LEU A 230 10.57 -12.45 -11.18
CA LEU A 230 10.75 -12.91 -12.57
C LEU A 230 10.03 -14.22 -12.85
N SER A 231 9.95 -15.15 -11.89
CA SER A 231 9.16 -16.38 -12.02
C SER A 231 7.67 -16.11 -12.16
N ALA A 232 7.16 -15.11 -11.42
CA ALA A 232 5.77 -14.71 -11.54
C ALA A 232 5.51 -14.02 -12.88
N VAL A 233 6.41 -13.14 -13.33
CA VAL A 233 6.33 -12.51 -14.67
C VAL A 233 6.34 -13.58 -15.77
N LEU A 234 7.24 -14.55 -15.72
CA LEU A 234 7.27 -15.66 -16.67
C LEU A 234 5.94 -16.39 -16.70
N ASN A 235 5.39 -16.74 -15.54
CA ASN A 235 4.13 -17.47 -15.47
C ASN A 235 2.94 -16.64 -16.02
N ILE A 236 2.89 -15.32 -15.79
CA ILE A 236 1.88 -14.46 -16.40
C ILE A 236 2.02 -14.46 -17.93
N VAL A 237 3.24 -14.33 -18.44
CA VAL A 237 3.51 -14.35 -19.89
C VAL A 237 3.15 -15.68 -20.53
N GLU A 238 3.43 -16.81 -19.86
CA GLU A 238 3.02 -18.15 -20.30
C GLU A 238 1.50 -18.26 -20.42
N GLN A 239 0.77 -17.83 -19.39
CA GLN A 239 -0.70 -17.81 -19.39
C GLN A 239 -1.25 -16.97 -20.55
N ILE A 240 -0.70 -15.75 -20.77
CA ILE A 240 -1.09 -14.87 -21.88
C ILE A 240 -0.85 -15.54 -23.23
N LYS A 241 0.31 -16.18 -23.41
CA LYS A 241 0.67 -16.89 -24.65
C LYS A 241 -0.28 -18.05 -24.94
N GLU A 242 -0.70 -18.75 -23.90
CA GLU A 242 -1.64 -19.88 -24.01
C GLU A 242 -3.10 -19.46 -24.14
N GLY A 243 -3.40 -18.16 -24.01
CA GLY A 243 -4.79 -17.64 -24.00
C GLY A 243 -5.58 -18.12 -22.78
N LYS A 244 -4.92 -18.36 -21.67
CA LYS A 244 -5.50 -18.83 -20.41
C LYS A 244 -5.34 -17.79 -19.31
N ALA A 245 -6.22 -17.85 -18.32
CA ALA A 245 -6.06 -17.08 -17.07
C ALA A 245 -6.23 -18.03 -15.89
N SER A 246 -5.31 -17.99 -14.97
CA SER A 246 -5.36 -18.76 -13.72
C SER A 246 -4.77 -17.97 -12.56
N LEU A 247 -5.20 -18.32 -11.35
CA LEU A 247 -4.57 -17.86 -10.12
C LEU A 247 -3.44 -18.81 -9.75
N THR A 248 -2.21 -18.30 -9.68
CA THR A 248 -1.03 -19.13 -9.41
C THR A 248 -0.25 -18.61 -8.21
N ASN A 249 0.12 -19.51 -7.30
CA ASN A 249 1.01 -19.21 -6.19
C ASN A 249 2.47 -19.55 -6.53
N LYS A 250 3.31 -18.53 -6.76
CA LYS A 250 4.78 -18.69 -6.93
C LYS A 250 5.55 -18.37 -5.65
N TYR A 251 4.86 -18.07 -4.54
CA TYR A 251 5.47 -17.79 -3.23
C TYR A 251 5.15 -18.91 -2.22
N THR A 252 5.25 -20.16 -2.66
CA THR A 252 4.82 -21.36 -1.90
C THR A 252 5.53 -21.56 -0.57
N ARG A 253 6.73 -20.98 -0.37
CA ARG A 253 7.45 -21.05 0.92
C ARG A 253 6.81 -20.21 2.02
N ALA A 254 5.92 -19.26 1.69
CA ALA A 254 5.27 -18.36 2.67
C ALA A 254 3.75 -18.33 2.53
N VAL A 255 3.22 -18.43 1.32
CA VAL A 255 1.78 -18.31 1.04
C VAL A 255 1.14 -19.69 1.04
N LYS A 256 0.09 -19.84 1.84
CA LYS A 256 -0.82 -20.97 1.84
C LYS A 256 -2.11 -20.59 1.14
N GLU A 257 -2.82 -21.56 0.59
CA GLU A 257 -4.08 -21.36 -0.13
C GLU A 257 -5.10 -20.57 0.72
N ASP A 258 -5.33 -21.02 1.96
CA ASP A 258 -6.25 -20.39 2.91
C ASP A 258 -5.62 -19.25 3.74
N GLY A 259 -4.39 -18.84 3.43
CA GLY A 259 -3.65 -17.83 4.18
C GLY A 259 -3.38 -18.22 5.63
N ASN A 260 -3.65 -17.28 6.55
CA ASN A 260 -3.59 -17.50 7.99
C ASN A 260 -5.01 -17.48 8.58
N PRO A 261 -5.64 -18.65 8.79
CA PRO A 261 -7.04 -18.71 9.25
C PRO A 261 -7.26 -18.03 10.61
N LYS A 262 -6.26 -18.05 11.50
CA LYS A 262 -6.34 -17.36 12.80
C LYS A 262 -6.37 -15.85 12.62
N ALA A 263 -5.52 -15.30 11.76
CA ALA A 263 -5.49 -13.87 11.47
C ALA A 263 -6.79 -13.40 10.80
N ILE A 264 -7.28 -14.15 9.80
CA ILE A 264 -8.54 -13.87 9.11
C ILE A 264 -9.71 -13.86 10.11
N LYS A 265 -9.81 -14.88 10.97
CA LYS A 265 -10.86 -14.98 12.00
C LYS A 265 -10.80 -13.81 12.98
N ILE A 266 -9.61 -13.41 13.44
CA ILE A 266 -9.48 -12.30 14.37
C ILE A 266 -9.82 -10.98 13.68
N MET A 267 -9.34 -10.73 12.45
CA MET A 267 -9.71 -9.55 11.67
C MET A 267 -11.22 -9.43 11.48
N SER A 268 -11.91 -10.50 11.07
CA SER A 268 -13.37 -10.50 10.88
C SER A 268 -14.16 -10.30 12.17
N ASN A 269 -13.61 -10.71 13.31
CA ASN A 269 -14.19 -10.46 14.62
C ASN A 269 -14.07 -9.01 15.08
N VAL A 270 -12.97 -8.36 14.75
CA VAL A 270 -12.64 -7.01 15.22
C VAL A 270 -13.12 -5.94 14.25
N PHE A 271 -12.98 -6.18 12.96
CA PHE A 271 -13.33 -5.23 11.93
C PHE A 271 -14.55 -5.63 11.12
N GLU A 272 -15.18 -4.64 10.52
CA GLU A 272 -16.15 -4.77 9.44
C GLU A 272 -15.67 -4.02 8.21
N GLU A 273 -15.98 -4.54 7.03
CA GLU A 273 -15.67 -3.91 5.75
C GLU A 273 -16.59 -2.72 5.51
N VAL A 274 -16.01 -1.62 5.09
CA VAL A 274 -16.74 -0.39 4.76
C VAL A 274 -16.23 0.21 3.45
N SER A 275 -17.05 1.03 2.82
CA SER A 275 -16.61 1.86 1.70
C SER A 275 -15.62 2.92 2.20
N SER A 276 -14.47 3.04 1.57
CA SER A 276 -13.42 3.97 2.01
C SER A 276 -12.83 4.77 0.86
N TYR A 277 -12.40 5.99 1.18
CA TYR A 277 -11.67 6.83 0.24
C TYR A 277 -10.21 6.36 0.12
N TRP A 278 -9.73 6.34 -1.10
CA TRP A 278 -8.34 6.10 -1.45
C TRP A 278 -7.79 7.36 -2.08
N ARG A 279 -6.68 7.86 -1.59
CA ARG A 279 -6.10 9.14 -2.00
C ARG A 279 -5.92 9.21 -3.51
N GLY A 280 -6.57 10.21 -4.14
CA GLY A 280 -6.53 10.46 -5.56
C GLY A 280 -7.19 9.42 -6.48
N ILE A 281 -7.81 8.39 -5.90
CA ILE A 281 -8.56 7.37 -6.64
C ILE A 281 -10.06 7.56 -6.42
N GLY A 282 -10.46 7.93 -5.19
CA GLY A 282 -11.85 8.12 -4.82
C GLY A 282 -12.38 7.06 -3.88
N ARG A 283 -13.72 6.96 -3.79
CA ARG A 283 -14.41 6.05 -2.88
C ARG A 283 -14.54 4.67 -3.51
N ILE A 284 -14.00 3.66 -2.83
CA ILE A 284 -14.05 2.26 -3.26
C ILE A 284 -14.96 1.48 -2.30
N PRO A 285 -15.98 0.77 -2.79
CA PRO A 285 -16.85 -0.07 -1.96
C PRO A 285 -16.06 -1.17 -1.27
N ARG A 286 -16.41 -1.48 -0.01
CA ARG A 286 -15.84 -2.57 0.80
C ARG A 286 -14.30 -2.62 0.83
N SER A 287 -13.65 -1.47 0.76
CA SER A 287 -12.19 -1.38 0.62
C SER A 287 -11.48 -0.85 1.85
N GLY A 288 -12.18 -0.64 2.93
CA GLY A 288 -11.63 -0.21 4.21
C GLY A 288 -12.17 -1.01 5.38
N LEU A 289 -11.52 -0.85 6.54
CA LEU A 289 -11.86 -1.55 7.76
C LEU A 289 -12.21 -0.56 8.88
N LYS A 290 -13.36 -0.77 9.50
CA LYS A 290 -13.84 -0.04 10.68
C LYS A 290 -13.98 -1.01 11.85
N LEU A 291 -13.70 -0.56 13.06
CA LEU A 291 -13.96 -1.34 14.26
C LEU A 291 -15.46 -1.64 14.41
N ARG A 292 -15.78 -2.90 14.72
CA ARG A 292 -17.15 -3.29 15.08
C ARG A 292 -17.59 -2.62 16.39
N ASP A 293 -18.88 -2.40 16.56
CA ASP A 293 -19.43 -1.64 17.70
C ASP A 293 -19.01 -2.16 19.08
N LYS A 294 -18.84 -3.48 19.24
CA LYS A 294 -18.36 -4.08 20.49
C LYS A 294 -16.94 -3.65 20.90
N TYR A 295 -16.17 -3.09 19.96
CA TYR A 295 -14.82 -2.56 20.20
C TYR A 295 -14.75 -1.04 20.11
N SER A 296 -15.91 -0.37 20.09
CA SER A 296 -16.02 1.09 19.92
C SER A 296 -15.28 1.91 20.96
N LYS A 297 -15.06 1.36 22.15
CA LYS A 297 -14.28 2.03 23.21
C LYS A 297 -12.82 2.29 22.82
N TRP A 298 -12.30 1.65 21.77
CA TRP A 298 -10.97 1.86 21.22
C TRP A 298 -10.98 2.56 19.85
N ASP A 299 -12.14 3.02 19.38
CA ASP A 299 -12.27 3.78 18.13
C ASP A 299 -12.05 5.27 18.38
N ALA A 300 -10.92 5.80 17.93
CA ALA A 300 -10.60 7.22 18.11
C ALA A 300 -11.64 8.14 17.46
N ASN A 301 -12.26 7.77 16.33
CA ASN A 301 -13.31 8.60 15.73
C ASN A 301 -14.51 8.77 16.65
N LYS A 302 -14.89 7.72 17.41
CA LYS A 302 -15.99 7.78 18.37
C LYS A 302 -15.60 8.49 19.68
N ILE A 303 -14.35 8.28 20.14
CA ILE A 303 -13.86 8.87 21.39
C ILE A 303 -13.75 10.39 21.29
N PHE A 304 -13.29 10.89 20.14
CA PHE A 304 -13.07 12.32 19.89
C PHE A 304 -14.22 12.98 19.13
N ASP A 305 -15.34 12.28 18.93
CA ASP A 305 -16.53 12.76 18.22
C ASP A 305 -16.21 13.40 16.86
N ILE A 306 -15.35 12.71 16.11
CA ILE A 306 -14.92 13.20 14.81
C ILE A 306 -15.91 12.76 13.74
N GLU A 307 -16.73 13.71 13.31
CA GLU A 307 -17.54 13.51 12.12
C GLU A 307 -16.65 13.43 10.88
N LYS A 308 -16.65 12.27 10.23
CA LYS A 308 -16.10 12.12 8.88
C LYS A 308 -17.01 12.84 7.90
N GLY A 309 -16.92 14.17 7.85
CA GLY A 309 -17.60 14.93 6.81
C GLY A 309 -17.01 14.61 5.42
N ASP A 310 -17.88 14.49 4.41
CA ASP A 310 -17.51 14.58 2.99
C ASP A 310 -17.05 16.02 2.68
N LYS A 311 -15.96 16.46 3.30
CA LYS A 311 -15.39 17.76 2.99
C LYS A 311 -14.63 17.59 1.68
N ASP A 312 -14.95 18.40 0.67
CA ASP A 312 -14.18 18.54 -0.57
C ASP A 312 -12.75 18.96 -0.25
N PHE A 313 -11.89 17.99 -0.06
CA PHE A 313 -10.47 18.22 0.11
C PHE A 313 -9.77 17.97 -1.21
N PHE A 314 -8.89 18.89 -1.59
CA PHE A 314 -7.88 18.55 -2.58
C PHE A 314 -6.95 17.51 -1.97
N ASP A 315 -7.26 16.24 -2.23
CA ASP A 315 -6.54 15.09 -1.71
C ASP A 315 -5.11 15.02 -2.27
N ILE A 316 -4.89 15.68 -3.43
CA ILE A 316 -3.61 15.71 -4.15
C ILE A 316 -3.31 17.15 -4.57
N HIS A 317 -2.04 17.53 -4.50
CA HIS A 317 -1.57 18.82 -5.01
C HIS A 317 -1.92 18.98 -6.51
N PRO A 318 -2.51 20.12 -6.97
CA PRO A 318 -2.95 20.27 -8.36
C PRO A 318 -1.88 19.97 -9.41
N SER A 319 -0.60 20.24 -9.09
CA SER A 319 0.52 19.96 -10.00
C SER A 319 1.11 18.55 -9.81
N CYS A 320 0.64 17.75 -8.86
CA CYS A 320 1.15 16.41 -8.59
C CYS A 320 0.33 15.35 -9.32
N SER A 321 1.00 14.41 -9.97
CA SER A 321 0.36 13.33 -10.71
C SER A 321 0.56 11.96 -10.04
N CYS A 322 0.84 11.91 -8.73
CA CYS A 322 1.12 10.64 -8.05
C CYS A 322 -0.05 9.66 -8.11
N HIS A 323 -1.30 10.13 -8.16
CA HIS A 323 -2.47 9.28 -8.33
C HIS A 323 -2.47 8.54 -9.67
N LEU A 324 -2.03 9.18 -10.75
CA LEU A 324 -1.89 8.53 -12.06
C LEU A 324 -0.75 7.51 -12.07
N VAL A 325 0.33 7.80 -11.34
CA VAL A 325 1.44 6.85 -11.14
C VAL A 325 0.96 5.62 -10.37
N MET A 326 0.19 5.81 -9.28
CA MET A 326 -0.31 4.71 -8.44
C MET A 326 -1.29 3.77 -9.14
N ILE A 327 -1.94 4.22 -10.20
CA ILE A 327 -2.86 3.38 -10.99
C ILE A 327 -2.24 2.91 -12.32
N GLY A 328 -0.94 3.12 -12.52
CA GLY A 328 -0.20 2.62 -13.68
C GLY A 328 -0.52 3.34 -15.00
N LYS A 329 -1.10 4.55 -14.95
CA LYS A 329 -1.39 5.36 -16.15
C LYS A 329 -0.15 6.07 -16.69
N ILE A 330 0.73 6.53 -15.79
CA ILE A 330 1.97 7.23 -16.15
C ILE A 330 3.12 6.72 -15.28
N TYR A 331 4.33 7.01 -15.71
CA TYR A 331 5.54 6.81 -14.91
C TYR A 331 5.92 8.09 -14.14
N PRO A 332 6.74 8.00 -13.06
CA PRO A 332 7.18 9.18 -12.32
C PRO A 332 7.81 10.28 -13.18
N PRO A 333 8.64 10.02 -14.22
CA PRO A 333 9.18 11.06 -15.09
C PRO A 333 8.13 11.86 -15.88
N ASP A 334 6.92 11.30 -16.08
CA ASP A 334 5.84 11.99 -16.77
C ASP A 334 5.15 13.03 -15.86
N CYS A 335 5.39 12.97 -14.54
CA CYS A 335 4.91 13.98 -13.60
C CYS A 335 5.77 15.26 -13.70
N PRO A 336 5.18 16.44 -13.99
CA PRO A 336 5.94 17.68 -14.15
C PRO A 336 6.79 18.07 -12.94
N LEU A 337 6.31 17.81 -11.72
CA LEU A 337 7.06 18.09 -10.49
C LEU A 337 8.26 17.14 -10.30
N PHE A 338 8.10 15.89 -10.69
CA PHE A 338 9.19 14.91 -10.66
C PHE A 338 10.25 15.23 -11.72
N ALA A 339 9.83 15.45 -12.96
CA ALA A 339 10.71 15.77 -14.09
C ALA A 339 11.57 17.02 -13.82
N LYS A 340 10.97 18.05 -13.22
CA LYS A 340 11.68 19.27 -12.82
C LYS A 340 12.49 19.14 -11.52
N LYS A 341 12.53 17.96 -10.89
CA LYS A 341 13.16 17.71 -9.58
C LYS A 341 12.63 18.59 -8.44
N ALA A 342 11.48 19.23 -8.62
CA ALA A 342 10.82 20.04 -7.60
C ALA A 342 10.25 19.14 -6.49
N CYS A 343 9.68 17.97 -6.86
CA CYS A 343 9.27 16.94 -5.93
C CYS A 343 10.43 15.97 -5.70
N ASN A 344 10.98 15.97 -4.50
CA ASN A 344 12.10 15.14 -4.08
C ASN A 344 11.95 14.76 -2.59
N PRO A 345 12.82 13.92 -2.02
CA PRO A 345 12.70 13.49 -0.62
C PRO A 345 12.79 14.59 0.42
N GLU A 346 13.48 15.68 0.14
CA GLU A 346 13.60 16.86 1.01
C GLU A 346 12.34 17.73 0.92
N ASN A 347 11.72 17.79 -0.26
CA ASN A 347 10.51 18.58 -0.55
C ASN A 347 9.44 17.72 -1.24
N PRO A 348 8.76 16.81 -0.52
CA PRO A 348 7.76 15.93 -1.10
C PRO A 348 6.42 16.66 -1.29
N PHE A 349 5.90 16.68 -2.52
CA PHE A 349 4.57 17.22 -2.83
C PHE A 349 3.44 16.21 -2.64
N GLY A 350 3.76 14.93 -2.60
CA GLY A 350 2.78 13.86 -2.41
C GLY A 350 3.34 12.67 -1.64
N PRO A 351 2.45 11.81 -1.11
CA PRO A 351 2.84 10.68 -0.26
C PRO A 351 3.76 9.67 -0.97
N CYS A 352 3.64 9.56 -2.28
CA CYS A 352 4.43 8.63 -3.09
C CYS A 352 5.95 8.98 -3.10
N MET A 353 6.32 10.23 -2.79
CA MET A 353 7.72 10.64 -2.60
C MET A 353 8.17 10.48 -1.15
N VAL A 354 7.24 10.44 -0.18
CA VAL A 354 7.56 10.26 1.25
C VAL A 354 7.84 8.80 1.57
N SER A 355 6.91 7.90 1.20
CA SER A 355 7.03 6.48 1.52
C SER A 355 8.21 5.82 0.80
N MET A 356 8.95 5.01 1.54
CA MET A 356 10.06 4.20 0.99
C MET A 356 9.59 3.19 -0.07
N ASP A 357 8.32 2.79 0.00
CA ASP A 357 7.65 1.88 -0.93
C ASP A 357 6.83 2.63 -1.99
N GLY A 358 6.86 3.97 -1.98
CA GLY A 358 6.20 4.79 -2.99
C GLY A 358 6.96 4.79 -4.32
N THR A 359 6.25 4.61 -5.42
CA THR A 359 6.83 4.51 -6.77
C THR A 359 7.72 5.72 -7.10
N CYS A 360 7.27 6.95 -6.82
CA CYS A 360 8.08 8.14 -7.06
C CYS A 360 9.38 8.11 -6.25
N ARG A 361 9.34 7.68 -4.98
CA ARG A 361 10.51 7.56 -4.13
C ARG A 361 11.50 6.52 -4.64
N VAL A 362 10.99 5.38 -5.07
CA VAL A 362 11.79 4.27 -5.63
C VAL A 362 12.49 4.72 -6.91
N TRP A 363 11.77 5.38 -7.83
CA TRP A 363 12.33 5.89 -9.06
C TRP A 363 13.36 7.00 -8.84
N HIS A 364 13.13 7.87 -7.85
CA HIS A 364 14.10 8.88 -7.47
C HIS A 364 15.41 8.25 -6.95
N ARG A 365 15.30 7.14 -6.20
CA ARG A 365 16.44 6.50 -5.55
C ARG A 365 17.27 5.61 -6.50
N TYR A 366 16.59 4.85 -7.35
CA TYR A 366 17.23 3.80 -8.16
C TYR A 366 17.21 4.10 -9.65
N GLY A 367 16.54 5.16 -10.06
CA GLY A 367 16.22 5.39 -11.45
C GLY A 367 15.10 4.48 -11.93
N GLY A 368 14.56 4.77 -13.09
CA GLY A 368 13.58 3.95 -13.79
C GLY A 368 13.96 3.94 -15.27
N LYS A 369 13.84 2.78 -15.92
CA LYS A 369 13.86 2.71 -17.36
C LYS A 369 12.41 2.82 -17.84
N THR A 370 12.07 3.91 -18.53
CA THR A 370 10.93 3.95 -19.43
C THR A 370 11.39 3.34 -20.74
N ASN A 371 10.76 2.25 -21.16
CA ASN A 371 11.00 1.68 -22.49
C ASN A 371 10.37 2.60 -23.54
#